data_5cb93f468b4c7bddfd1e87fc724b7084
#
_entry.id   5cb93f468b4c7bddfd1e87fc724b7084
#
_cell.length_a   1.000
_cell.length_b   1.000
_cell.length_c   1.000
_cell.angle_alpha   90.00
_cell.angle_beta   90.00
_cell.angle_gamma   90.00
#
_symmetry.space_group_name_H-M   'P 1'
#
loop_
_entity.id
_entity.type
_entity.pdbx_description
1 polymer ?
#
loop_
_entity_poly.entity_id
_entity_poly.type
_entity_poly.pdbx_seq_one_letter_code
_entity_poly.pdbx_strand_id
1 'polypeptide(L)'
;MRIDRRTMLWGAGAAAFLAGGRLGAAPAAAQPPAWFRRAIVIDGLSGFEFIEGEGVTRYLDDAWAGSRATGVTAFRDTVFPVGNVADPWADYQAGIAEKRAILGANPDRFLLVRSAADILKAKREGRIGVILGTQDTVMIGPELDRLAQLKKDGVMTVQLTYNNANLAGDGSLEPRNAGLTKLGRKTIERIEAEKLLLDLSHGGARTMAEAVDLAKRPLVISHTAARNRFDHPRNTHDATIRAVADKGGVVGVYFMPFLVADSKPRGADLIAHIEHVANVAGEDHIGIGTDNGLMPILINEQTIKQNREWAAERIKAGIAAPGEGLDVFPMTADYNSIDRYWRLGNDLAKRGWSEARLEKLFGGNFLRVYREAWGG
;
A
#
# COMPACT_ATOMS: atom_id res chain seq x y z
N MET A 1 17.08 18.88 -11.88
CA MET A 1 17.84 17.63 -11.66
C MET A 1 16.80 16.50 -11.75
N ARG A 2 16.92 15.63 -12.75
CA ARG A 2 15.94 14.54 -12.96
C ARG A 2 16.16 13.50 -11.86
N ILE A 3 15.14 13.21 -11.06
CA ILE A 3 15.13 12.01 -10.25
C ILE A 3 14.97 10.85 -11.24
N ASP A 4 15.91 9.93 -11.23
CA ASP A 4 15.88 8.78 -12.13
C ASP A 4 14.68 7.89 -11.74
N ARG A 5 13.87 7.47 -12.74
CA ARG A 5 12.71 6.58 -12.54
C ARG A 5 13.06 5.32 -11.77
N ARG A 6 14.28 4.82 -11.93
CA ARG A 6 14.77 3.62 -11.21
C ARG A 6 14.77 3.81 -9.71
N THR A 7 15.05 5.02 -9.24
CA THR A 7 15.14 5.33 -7.80
C THR A 7 13.77 5.53 -7.16
N MET A 8 12.74 5.92 -7.94
CA MET A 8 11.37 6.03 -7.46
C MET A 8 10.63 4.68 -7.38
N LEU A 9 10.97 3.72 -8.26
CA LEU A 9 10.38 2.37 -8.28
C LEU A 9 10.63 1.57 -6.98
N TRP A 10 11.57 1.99 -6.14
CA TRP A 10 11.91 1.35 -4.85
C TRP A 10 11.03 1.82 -3.68
N GLY A 11 10.11 2.74 -3.91
CA GLY A 11 9.31 3.39 -2.86
C GLY A 11 8.15 2.56 -2.31
N ALA A 12 7.86 1.41 -2.88
CA ALA A 12 6.92 0.43 -2.35
C ALA A 12 7.57 -0.95 -2.49
N GLY A 13 8.44 -1.31 -1.54
CA GLY A 13 8.86 -2.69 -1.32
C GLY A 13 9.58 -3.44 -2.43
N ALA A 14 10.14 -2.77 -3.45
CA ALA A 14 10.93 -3.44 -4.47
C ALA A 14 12.38 -3.66 -4.00
N ALA A 15 12.61 -4.61 -3.13
CA ALA A 15 13.94 -5.11 -2.83
C ALA A 15 14.29 -6.21 -3.83
N ALA A 16 15.35 -5.97 -4.61
CA ALA A 16 15.81 -6.84 -5.67
C ALA A 16 16.04 -8.28 -5.23
N PHE A 17 15.41 -9.20 -5.94
CA PHE A 17 15.84 -10.58 -6.02
C PHE A 17 16.89 -10.68 -7.13
N LEU A 18 18.16 -10.60 -6.80
CA LEU A 18 19.26 -10.82 -7.72
C LEU A 18 20.47 -11.46 -7.06
N ALA A 19 20.69 -12.58 -7.46
CA ALA A 19 21.86 -13.39 -7.84
C ALA A 19 21.51 -14.84 -7.60
N GLY A 20 21.71 -15.70 -8.56
CA GLY A 20 21.50 -17.15 -8.62
C GLY A 20 21.84 -18.01 -7.40
N GLY A 21 21.45 -17.61 -6.23
CA GLY A 21 21.41 -18.43 -5.04
C GLY A 21 20.08 -19.17 -5.05
N ARG A 22 20.10 -20.47 -5.40
CA ARG A 22 18.98 -21.36 -5.09
C ARG A 22 18.56 -21.09 -3.66
N LEU A 23 17.31 -20.72 -3.43
CA LEU A 23 16.70 -20.76 -2.10
C LEU A 23 17.03 -22.16 -1.56
N GLY A 24 17.98 -22.25 -0.61
CA GLY A 24 18.23 -23.52 0.08
C GLY A 24 16.90 -24.06 0.54
N ALA A 25 16.66 -25.36 0.41
CA ALA A 25 15.41 -26.00 0.78
C ALA A 25 15.00 -25.47 2.17
N ALA A 26 14.04 -24.55 2.20
CA ALA A 26 13.46 -24.08 3.45
C ALA A 26 12.92 -25.30 4.19
N PRO A 27 13.05 -25.39 5.53
CA PRO A 27 12.39 -26.42 6.31
C PRO A 27 10.93 -26.44 5.87
N ALA A 28 10.35 -27.64 5.69
CA ALA A 28 8.99 -27.82 5.16
C ALA A 28 8.06 -26.75 5.72
N ALA A 29 7.71 -25.78 4.88
CA ALA A 29 6.98 -24.59 5.33
C ALA A 29 5.70 -25.06 6.00
N ALA A 30 5.45 -24.60 7.24
CA ALA A 30 4.23 -24.90 7.94
C ALA A 30 3.06 -24.53 7.02
N GLN A 31 2.11 -25.44 6.87
CA GLN A 31 0.98 -25.20 5.96
C GLN A 31 0.07 -24.10 6.52
N PRO A 32 -0.40 -23.17 5.69
CA PRO A 32 -1.32 -22.14 6.15
C PRO A 32 -2.59 -22.78 6.76
N PRO A 33 -3.12 -22.24 7.85
CA PRO A 33 -4.32 -22.77 8.52
C PRO A 33 -5.55 -22.77 7.59
N ALA A 34 -6.55 -23.60 7.91
CA ALA A 34 -7.73 -23.76 7.06
C ALA A 34 -8.49 -22.45 6.84
N TRP A 35 -8.61 -21.61 7.86
CA TRP A 35 -9.25 -20.30 7.75
C TRP A 35 -8.54 -19.41 6.74
N PHE A 36 -7.20 -19.37 6.74
CA PHE A 36 -6.42 -18.52 5.84
C PHE A 36 -6.53 -18.97 4.37
N ARG A 37 -6.58 -20.29 4.12
CA ARG A 37 -6.78 -20.81 2.76
C ARG A 37 -8.13 -20.36 2.17
N ARG A 38 -9.19 -20.25 3.01
CA ARG A 38 -10.51 -19.76 2.60
C ARG A 38 -10.56 -18.23 2.45
N ALA A 39 -9.84 -17.51 3.30
CA ALA A 39 -9.90 -16.06 3.38
C ALA A 39 -9.55 -15.37 2.04
N ILE A 40 -10.19 -14.26 1.79
CA ILE A 40 -9.73 -13.29 0.79
C ILE A 40 -8.66 -12.45 1.49
N VAL A 41 -7.44 -12.48 0.98
CA VAL A 41 -6.31 -11.72 1.54
C VAL A 41 -5.99 -10.56 0.61
N ILE A 42 -6.19 -9.34 1.09
CA ILE A 42 -5.95 -8.11 0.33
C ILE A 42 -4.91 -7.29 1.08
N ASP A 43 -3.81 -6.96 0.39
CA ASP A 43 -2.86 -5.97 0.87
C ASP A 43 -3.22 -4.59 0.32
N GLY A 44 -3.54 -3.65 1.22
CA GLY A 44 -3.96 -2.29 0.87
C GLY A 44 -2.88 -1.45 0.19
N LEU A 45 -1.62 -1.82 0.36
CA LEU A 45 -0.47 -1.31 -0.40
C LEU A 45 0.68 -2.30 -0.37
N SER A 46 1.04 -2.78 -1.55
CA SER A 46 2.18 -3.66 -1.81
C SER A 46 2.74 -3.37 -3.21
N GLY A 47 3.60 -4.21 -3.73
CA GLY A 47 4.18 -4.03 -5.07
C GLY A 47 4.62 -5.33 -5.69
N PHE A 48 4.82 -5.29 -7.01
CA PHE A 48 5.48 -6.37 -7.71
C PHE A 48 6.90 -6.56 -7.20
N GLU A 49 7.35 -7.81 -7.21
CA GLU A 49 8.77 -8.09 -7.06
C GLU A 49 9.56 -7.56 -8.25
N PHE A 50 10.81 -7.27 -8.00
CA PHE A 50 11.69 -6.67 -8.99
C PHE A 50 11.84 -7.58 -10.22
N ILE A 51 11.66 -7.00 -11.41
CA ILE A 51 11.92 -7.61 -12.68
C ILE A 51 13.25 -7.06 -13.20
N GLU A 52 14.25 -7.92 -13.37
CA GLU A 52 15.57 -7.51 -13.83
C GLU A 52 15.57 -6.95 -15.25
N GLY A 53 16.23 -5.81 -15.42
CA GLY A 53 16.60 -5.23 -16.70
C GLY A 53 15.53 -4.32 -17.32
N GLU A 54 15.98 -3.39 -18.16
CA GLU A 54 15.09 -2.55 -18.97
C GLU A 54 14.29 -3.42 -19.95
N GLY A 55 12.97 -3.23 -19.98
CA GLY A 55 12.09 -3.94 -20.91
C GLY A 55 11.74 -5.39 -20.52
N VAL A 56 12.23 -5.89 -19.37
CA VAL A 56 11.80 -7.19 -18.86
C VAL A 56 10.45 -7.06 -18.18
N THR A 57 9.44 -7.71 -18.76
CA THR A 57 8.06 -7.69 -18.24
C THR A 57 7.59 -9.04 -17.71
N ARG A 58 8.28 -10.13 -18.05
CA ARG A 58 7.96 -11.47 -17.54
C ARG A 58 8.40 -11.59 -16.08
N TYR A 59 7.46 -11.90 -15.22
CA TYR A 59 7.71 -12.13 -13.79
C TYR A 59 8.45 -13.45 -13.61
N LEU A 60 9.51 -13.45 -12.81
CA LEU A 60 10.35 -14.64 -12.60
C LEU A 60 9.55 -15.78 -11.94
N ASP A 61 9.86 -17.02 -12.30
CA ASP A 61 9.13 -18.21 -11.78
C ASP A 61 9.30 -18.38 -10.27
N ASP A 62 10.50 -18.14 -9.74
CA ASP A 62 10.77 -18.21 -8.30
C ASP A 62 10.05 -17.07 -7.54
N ALA A 63 10.03 -15.85 -8.08
CA ALA A 63 9.29 -14.74 -7.52
C ALA A 63 7.77 -15.01 -7.55
N TRP A 64 7.28 -15.63 -8.62
CA TRP A 64 5.88 -16.07 -8.72
C TRP A 64 5.54 -17.14 -7.68
N ALA A 65 6.37 -18.17 -7.57
CA ALA A 65 6.18 -19.22 -6.57
C ALA A 65 6.14 -18.66 -5.15
N GLY A 66 7.06 -17.74 -4.83
CA GLY A 66 7.08 -17.05 -3.55
C GLY A 66 5.86 -16.16 -3.33
N SER A 67 5.49 -15.31 -4.30
CA SER A 67 4.31 -14.45 -4.21
C SER A 67 3.02 -15.26 -3.98
N ARG A 68 2.88 -16.40 -4.68
CA ARG A 68 1.78 -17.35 -4.46
C ARG A 68 1.79 -17.94 -3.05
N ALA A 69 2.97 -18.28 -2.54
CA ALA A 69 3.12 -18.88 -1.21
C ALA A 69 2.73 -17.92 -0.07
N THR A 70 2.73 -16.60 -0.31
CA THR A 70 2.21 -15.62 0.67
C THR A 70 0.71 -15.79 0.95
N GLY A 71 -0.05 -16.36 0.00
CA GLY A 71 -1.49 -16.51 0.06
C GLY A 71 -2.28 -15.25 -0.26
N VAL A 72 -1.63 -14.16 -0.69
CA VAL A 72 -2.31 -12.93 -1.11
C VAL A 72 -3.25 -13.21 -2.28
N THR A 73 -4.49 -12.74 -2.15
CA THR A 73 -5.51 -12.81 -3.22
C THR A 73 -5.41 -11.62 -4.16
N ALA A 74 -5.21 -10.43 -3.60
CA ALA A 74 -5.02 -9.20 -4.35
C ALA A 74 -4.16 -8.21 -3.55
N PHE A 75 -3.50 -7.31 -4.25
CA PHE A 75 -2.78 -6.20 -3.64
C PHE A 75 -2.98 -4.93 -4.46
N ARG A 76 -2.86 -3.79 -3.80
CA ARG A 76 -2.79 -2.50 -4.48
C ARG A 76 -1.35 -2.21 -4.85
N ASP A 77 -1.13 -1.89 -6.12
CA ASP A 77 0.17 -1.49 -6.67
C ASP A 77 0.16 -0.02 -7.08
N THR A 78 1.31 0.63 -6.95
CA THR A 78 1.45 2.05 -7.23
C THR A 78 1.78 2.33 -8.68
N VAL A 79 1.00 3.22 -9.30
CA VAL A 79 1.37 3.90 -10.55
C VAL A 79 1.95 5.24 -10.18
N PHE A 80 3.24 5.43 -10.47
CA PHE A 80 3.95 6.68 -10.19
C PHE A 80 3.55 7.81 -11.16
N PRO A 81 3.85 9.08 -10.87
CA PRO A 81 4.83 9.57 -9.89
C PRO A 81 4.28 9.89 -8.50
N VAL A 82 5.19 10.23 -7.57
CA VAL A 82 4.91 10.82 -6.27
C VAL A 82 5.82 12.02 -6.02
N GLY A 83 5.35 13.02 -5.26
CA GLY A 83 6.13 14.18 -4.89
C GLY A 83 6.42 15.13 -6.07
N ASN A 84 7.42 15.98 -5.91
CA ASN A 84 7.72 17.04 -6.87
C ASN A 84 8.62 16.52 -8.01
N VAL A 85 8.00 16.23 -9.16
CA VAL A 85 8.67 15.78 -10.39
C VAL A 85 8.46 16.77 -11.54
N ALA A 86 9.35 16.74 -12.55
CA ALA A 86 9.38 17.73 -13.61
C ALA A 86 8.17 17.68 -14.56
N ASP A 87 7.75 16.48 -14.94
CA ASP A 87 6.57 16.25 -15.79
C ASP A 87 5.74 15.08 -15.22
N PRO A 88 4.87 15.38 -14.23
CA PRO A 88 4.10 14.35 -13.55
C PRO A 88 3.17 13.56 -14.48
N TRP A 89 2.66 14.20 -15.55
CA TRP A 89 1.76 13.51 -16.46
C TRP A 89 2.50 12.54 -17.37
N ALA A 90 3.62 12.94 -17.94
CA ALA A 90 4.46 12.05 -18.74
C ALA A 90 4.99 10.86 -17.91
N ASP A 91 5.36 11.11 -16.64
CA ASP A 91 5.79 10.06 -15.73
C ASP A 91 4.66 9.08 -15.41
N TYR A 92 3.43 9.57 -15.21
CA TYR A 92 2.25 8.72 -15.06
C TYR A 92 2.01 7.86 -16.31
N GLN A 93 2.03 8.47 -17.51
CA GLN A 93 1.81 7.73 -18.76
C GLN A 93 2.82 6.60 -18.96
N ALA A 94 4.07 6.84 -18.60
CA ALA A 94 5.09 5.81 -18.68
C ALA A 94 4.90 4.73 -17.59
N GLY A 95 4.53 5.12 -16.37
CA GLY A 95 4.23 4.16 -15.30
C GLY A 95 3.06 3.24 -15.65
N ILE A 96 1.98 3.79 -16.19
CA ILE A 96 0.83 2.95 -16.60
C ILE A 96 1.16 2.04 -17.79
N ALA A 97 2.00 2.50 -18.73
CA ALA A 97 2.47 1.67 -19.82
C ALA A 97 3.29 0.47 -19.33
N GLU A 98 4.18 0.70 -18.35
CA GLU A 98 4.95 -0.35 -17.70
C GLU A 98 4.05 -1.37 -17.00
N LYS A 99 3.09 -0.91 -16.17
CA LYS A 99 2.15 -1.83 -15.49
C LYS A 99 1.35 -2.67 -16.47
N ARG A 100 0.90 -2.08 -17.58
CA ARG A 100 0.21 -2.81 -18.66
C ARG A 100 1.10 -3.84 -19.32
N ALA A 101 2.36 -3.51 -19.55
CA ALA A 101 3.32 -4.45 -20.14
C ALA A 101 3.56 -5.66 -19.22
N ILE A 102 3.75 -5.42 -17.90
CA ILE A 102 3.91 -6.49 -16.91
C ILE A 102 2.66 -7.38 -16.87
N LEU A 103 1.48 -6.79 -16.75
CA LEU A 103 0.22 -7.55 -16.70
C LEU A 103 -0.05 -8.32 -17.99
N GLY A 104 0.24 -7.71 -19.15
CA GLY A 104 0.09 -8.32 -20.46
C GLY A 104 1.05 -9.50 -20.71
N ALA A 105 2.25 -9.44 -20.15
CA ALA A 105 3.24 -10.52 -20.23
C ALA A 105 2.97 -11.69 -19.26
N ASN A 106 2.10 -11.50 -18.27
CA ASN A 106 1.84 -12.48 -17.20
C ASN A 106 0.33 -12.73 -16.97
N PRO A 107 -0.48 -12.97 -18.01
CA PRO A 107 -1.93 -13.12 -17.86
C PRO A 107 -2.35 -14.40 -17.13
N ASP A 108 -1.44 -15.38 -17.08
CA ASP A 108 -1.58 -16.62 -16.33
C ASP A 108 -1.35 -16.45 -14.82
N ARG A 109 -0.74 -15.35 -14.41
CA ARG A 109 -0.32 -15.06 -13.02
C ARG A 109 -1.13 -13.96 -12.37
N PHE A 110 -1.29 -12.86 -13.08
CA PHE A 110 -1.94 -11.67 -12.56
C PHE A 110 -3.25 -11.36 -13.28
N LEU A 111 -4.16 -10.74 -12.53
CA LEU A 111 -5.42 -10.22 -13.06
C LEU A 111 -5.57 -8.75 -12.69
N LEU A 112 -5.68 -7.86 -13.69
CA LEU A 112 -6.02 -6.46 -13.44
C LEU A 112 -7.42 -6.37 -12.83
N VAL A 113 -7.50 -5.78 -11.64
CA VAL A 113 -8.75 -5.59 -10.90
C VAL A 113 -9.41 -4.28 -11.31
N ARG A 114 -10.63 -4.36 -11.81
CA ARG A 114 -11.50 -3.21 -12.13
C ARG A 114 -12.81 -3.22 -11.33
N SER A 115 -13.06 -4.31 -10.62
CA SER A 115 -14.22 -4.49 -9.75
C SER A 115 -13.89 -5.42 -8.58
N ALA A 116 -14.72 -5.41 -7.54
CA ALA A 116 -14.57 -6.37 -6.44
C ALA A 116 -14.77 -7.83 -6.91
N ALA A 117 -15.55 -8.05 -7.97
CA ALA A 117 -15.74 -9.38 -8.57
C ALA A 117 -14.46 -9.94 -9.18
N ASP A 118 -13.56 -9.09 -9.69
CA ASP A 118 -12.27 -9.51 -10.23
C ASP A 118 -11.34 -10.07 -9.14
N ILE A 119 -11.41 -9.56 -7.90
CA ILE A 119 -10.67 -10.10 -6.76
C ILE A 119 -11.10 -11.54 -6.48
N LEU A 120 -12.42 -11.77 -6.45
CA LEU A 120 -12.97 -13.11 -6.26
C LEU A 120 -12.65 -14.04 -7.43
N LYS A 121 -12.61 -13.50 -8.65
CA LYS A 121 -12.20 -14.24 -9.85
C LYS A 121 -10.72 -14.64 -9.76
N ALA A 122 -9.83 -13.72 -9.37
CA ALA A 122 -8.42 -14.03 -9.18
C ALA A 122 -8.21 -15.17 -8.19
N LYS A 123 -8.92 -15.16 -7.04
CA LYS A 123 -8.89 -16.24 -6.05
C LYS A 123 -9.29 -17.59 -6.66
N ARG A 124 -10.42 -17.64 -7.38
CA ARG A 124 -10.92 -18.88 -8.01
C ARG A 124 -9.97 -19.44 -9.06
N GLU A 125 -9.34 -18.56 -9.84
CA GLU A 125 -8.43 -18.95 -10.94
C GLU A 125 -6.99 -19.18 -10.46
N GLY A 126 -6.71 -19.00 -9.18
CA GLY A 126 -5.35 -19.15 -8.64
C GLY A 126 -4.38 -18.08 -9.13
N ARG A 127 -4.87 -16.95 -9.60
CA ARG A 127 -4.09 -15.75 -9.94
C ARG A 127 -4.04 -14.78 -8.76
N ILE A 128 -3.20 -13.76 -8.85
CA ILE A 128 -3.18 -12.65 -7.90
C ILE A 128 -3.80 -11.43 -8.59
N GLY A 129 -4.79 -10.82 -7.93
CA GLY A 129 -5.41 -9.58 -8.38
C GLY A 129 -4.49 -8.37 -8.17
N VAL A 130 -4.36 -7.52 -9.18
CA VAL A 130 -3.59 -6.27 -9.10
C VAL A 130 -4.54 -5.09 -9.19
N ILE A 131 -4.62 -4.32 -8.11
CA ILE A 131 -5.40 -3.10 -8.01
C ILE A 131 -4.45 -1.94 -8.29
N LEU A 132 -4.57 -1.28 -9.43
CA LEU A 132 -3.74 -0.11 -9.71
C LEU A 132 -4.25 1.09 -8.91
N GLY A 133 -3.33 1.80 -8.29
CA GLY A 133 -3.61 3.04 -7.55
C GLY A 133 -2.48 4.05 -7.67
N THR A 134 -2.74 5.29 -7.29
CA THR A 134 -1.70 6.33 -7.18
C THR A 134 -1.45 6.66 -5.73
N GLN A 135 -0.23 7.08 -5.38
CA GLN A 135 0.09 7.57 -4.03
C GLN A 135 0.20 9.10 -3.97
N ASP A 136 -0.24 9.80 -5.01
CA ASP A 136 -0.26 11.26 -5.09
C ASP A 136 -1.28 11.68 -6.15
N THR A 137 -1.60 12.98 -6.21
CA THR A 137 -2.38 13.61 -7.27
C THR A 137 -1.57 14.62 -8.10
N VAL A 138 -0.25 14.63 -7.97
CA VAL A 138 0.62 15.57 -8.73
C VAL A 138 0.43 15.45 -10.24
N MET A 139 0.18 14.24 -10.77
CA MET A 139 -0.11 14.01 -12.18
C MET A 139 -1.47 14.56 -12.62
N ILE A 140 -2.39 14.75 -11.69
CA ILE A 140 -3.69 15.35 -11.98
C ILE A 140 -3.52 16.87 -12.16
N GLY A 141 -2.81 17.51 -11.23
CA GLY A 141 -2.67 18.96 -11.24
C GLY A 141 -4.02 19.66 -11.25
N PRO A 142 -4.18 20.74 -12.05
CA PRO A 142 -5.47 21.44 -12.22
C PRO A 142 -6.42 20.72 -13.19
N GLU A 143 -5.95 19.71 -13.93
CA GLU A 143 -6.65 19.04 -15.01
C GLU A 143 -7.48 17.84 -14.47
N LEU A 144 -8.61 18.14 -13.81
CA LEU A 144 -9.43 17.10 -13.15
C LEU A 144 -9.96 16.03 -14.10
N ASP A 145 -10.07 16.30 -15.41
CA ASP A 145 -10.46 15.30 -16.42
C ASP A 145 -9.46 14.16 -16.54
N ARG A 146 -8.22 14.34 -16.08
CA ARG A 146 -7.23 13.25 -15.98
C ARG A 146 -7.70 12.12 -15.06
N LEU A 147 -8.59 12.39 -14.07
CA LEU A 147 -9.18 11.33 -13.23
C LEU A 147 -10.02 10.34 -14.05
N ALA A 148 -10.78 10.82 -15.04
CA ALA A 148 -11.49 9.96 -15.98
C ALA A 148 -10.52 9.12 -16.82
N GLN A 149 -9.36 9.69 -17.21
CA GLN A 149 -8.33 8.93 -17.91
C GLN A 149 -7.70 7.87 -17.01
N LEU A 150 -7.37 8.18 -15.75
CA LEU A 150 -6.90 7.19 -14.79
C LEU A 150 -7.86 6.00 -14.68
N LYS A 151 -9.17 6.28 -14.59
CA LYS A 151 -10.20 5.22 -14.55
C LYS A 151 -10.18 4.33 -15.80
N LYS A 152 -10.09 4.92 -16.99
CA LYS A 152 -9.95 4.17 -18.25
C LYS A 152 -8.69 3.31 -18.28
N ASP A 153 -7.62 3.82 -17.72
CA ASP A 153 -6.33 3.13 -17.61
C ASP A 153 -6.38 1.94 -16.65
N GLY A 154 -7.39 1.87 -15.78
CA GLY A 154 -7.60 0.79 -14.82
C GLY A 154 -7.13 1.13 -13.42
N VAL A 155 -6.77 2.38 -13.16
CA VAL A 155 -6.56 2.88 -11.80
C VAL A 155 -7.89 2.89 -11.06
N MET A 156 -7.93 2.31 -9.87
CA MET A 156 -9.14 2.16 -9.07
C MET A 156 -9.08 2.92 -7.74
N THR A 157 -7.88 3.28 -7.28
CA THR A 157 -7.67 4.02 -6.02
C THR A 157 -6.78 5.22 -6.27
N VAL A 158 -7.16 6.37 -5.74
CA VAL A 158 -6.41 7.63 -5.86
C VAL A 158 -6.10 8.16 -4.47
N GLN A 159 -4.81 8.21 -4.14
CA GLN A 159 -4.35 8.84 -2.91
C GLN A 159 -4.15 10.33 -3.14
N LEU A 160 -4.63 11.15 -2.20
CA LEU A 160 -4.77 12.59 -2.38
C LEU A 160 -3.44 13.34 -2.36
N THR A 161 -2.58 13.01 -1.40
CA THR A 161 -1.26 13.63 -1.21
C THR A 161 -0.21 12.57 -0.90
N TYR A 162 1.04 12.86 -1.19
CA TYR A 162 2.18 12.13 -0.62
C TYR A 162 2.67 12.86 0.65
N ASN A 163 3.94 12.73 1.00
CA ASN A 163 4.49 13.27 2.25
C ASN A 163 4.50 14.81 2.30
N ASN A 164 4.75 15.48 1.17
CA ASN A 164 4.81 16.93 1.06
C ASN A 164 3.48 17.53 0.59
N ALA A 165 3.38 18.85 0.60
CA ALA A 165 2.24 19.55 0.01
C ALA A 165 2.22 19.38 -1.51
N ASN A 166 1.01 19.23 -2.05
CA ASN A 166 0.73 19.33 -3.48
C ASN A 166 -0.41 20.32 -3.73
N LEU A 167 -0.95 20.37 -4.94
CA LEU A 167 -2.06 21.28 -5.28
C LEU A 167 -3.40 20.91 -4.60
N ALA A 168 -3.53 19.67 -4.08
CA ALA A 168 -4.75 19.24 -3.40
C ALA A 168 -4.74 19.57 -1.90
N GLY A 169 -3.58 19.52 -1.25
CA GLY A 169 -3.48 19.76 0.19
C GLY A 169 -2.10 19.47 0.73
N ASP A 170 -1.97 19.50 2.04
CA ASP A 170 -0.73 19.21 2.74
C ASP A 170 -0.60 17.72 3.04
N GLY A 171 0.60 17.18 2.76
CA GLY A 171 0.99 15.83 3.17
C GLY A 171 1.43 15.76 4.63
N SER A 172 1.76 14.57 5.10
CA SER A 172 2.07 14.28 6.51
C SER A 172 3.34 14.96 7.03
N LEU A 173 4.27 15.32 6.14
CA LEU A 173 5.52 16.00 6.51
C LEU A 173 5.45 17.51 6.36
N GLU A 174 4.31 18.07 5.94
CA GLU A 174 4.15 19.51 5.76
C GLU A 174 3.89 20.19 7.12
N PRO A 175 4.83 21.00 7.65
CA PRO A 175 4.72 21.54 9.02
C PRO A 175 3.55 22.50 9.22
N ARG A 176 3.14 23.22 8.17
CA ARG A 176 2.03 24.20 8.25
C ARG A 176 0.67 23.56 8.45
N ASN A 177 0.49 22.29 8.02
CA ASN A 177 -0.75 21.51 8.16
C ASN A 177 -2.01 22.36 7.82
N ALA A 178 -2.00 23.03 6.65
CA ALA A 178 -3.04 24.00 6.27
C ALA A 178 -4.34 23.32 5.80
N GLY A 179 -4.32 21.99 5.53
CA GLY A 179 -5.50 21.24 5.11
C GLY A 179 -5.71 21.23 3.60
N LEU A 180 -6.96 21.04 3.17
CA LEU A 180 -7.34 20.97 1.77
C LEU A 180 -7.30 22.34 1.08
N THR A 181 -6.80 22.38 -0.15
CA THR A 181 -6.99 23.54 -1.03
C THR A 181 -8.40 23.55 -1.65
N LYS A 182 -8.75 24.64 -2.32
CA LYS A 182 -9.98 24.67 -3.13
C LYS A 182 -9.96 23.64 -4.25
N LEU A 183 -8.77 23.38 -4.84
CA LEU A 183 -8.60 22.37 -5.87
C LEU A 183 -8.74 20.96 -5.26
N GLY A 184 -8.15 20.72 -4.10
CA GLY A 184 -8.26 19.42 -3.41
C GLY A 184 -9.70 19.01 -3.10
N ARG A 185 -10.54 19.96 -2.71
CA ARG A 185 -11.99 19.72 -2.53
C ARG A 185 -12.64 19.25 -3.84
N LYS A 186 -12.39 19.94 -4.96
CA LYS A 186 -12.87 19.52 -6.28
C LYS A 186 -12.31 18.20 -6.75
N THR A 187 -11.05 17.92 -6.40
CA THR A 187 -10.39 16.63 -6.70
C THR A 187 -11.13 15.49 -6.01
N ILE A 188 -11.47 15.62 -4.72
CA ILE A 188 -12.25 14.62 -3.98
C ILE A 188 -13.62 14.41 -4.63
N GLU A 189 -14.35 15.48 -4.92
CA GLU A 189 -15.66 15.41 -5.59
C GLU A 189 -15.56 14.67 -6.94
N ARG A 190 -14.50 14.93 -7.70
CA ARG A 190 -14.29 14.26 -8.99
C ARG A 190 -13.86 12.80 -8.83
N ILE A 191 -13.03 12.43 -7.85
CA ILE A 191 -12.68 11.05 -7.50
C ILE A 191 -13.97 10.24 -7.25
N GLU A 192 -14.87 10.76 -6.45
CA GLU A 192 -16.15 10.12 -6.15
C GLU A 192 -17.08 10.01 -7.37
N ALA A 193 -17.15 11.06 -8.20
CA ALA A 193 -17.94 11.07 -9.43
C ALA A 193 -17.49 10.00 -10.44
N GLU A 194 -16.18 9.78 -10.53
CA GLU A 194 -15.58 8.72 -11.37
C GLU A 194 -15.67 7.33 -10.74
N LYS A 195 -16.27 7.18 -9.55
CA LYS A 195 -16.30 5.93 -8.80
C LYS A 195 -14.88 5.35 -8.60
N LEU A 196 -13.94 6.21 -8.30
CA LEU A 196 -12.62 5.88 -7.81
C LEU A 196 -12.66 5.86 -6.28
N LEU A 197 -11.83 5.06 -5.66
CA LEU A 197 -11.70 5.05 -4.20
C LEU A 197 -10.70 6.13 -3.75
N LEU A 198 -11.14 6.99 -2.85
CA LEU A 198 -10.27 7.97 -2.20
C LEU A 198 -9.40 7.28 -1.14
N ASP A 199 -8.09 7.53 -1.18
CA ASP A 199 -7.14 7.10 -0.16
C ASP A 199 -6.49 8.33 0.49
N LEU A 200 -6.43 8.34 1.81
CA LEU A 200 -5.88 9.44 2.60
C LEU A 200 -4.54 9.12 3.26
N SER A 201 -3.93 7.99 2.92
CA SER A 201 -2.56 7.69 3.39
C SER A 201 -1.63 8.83 3.03
N HIS A 202 -0.61 9.09 3.84
CA HIS A 202 0.33 10.22 3.71
C HIS A 202 -0.29 11.63 3.89
N GLY A 203 -1.60 11.75 4.09
CA GLY A 203 -2.22 13.07 4.30
C GLY A 203 -1.77 13.73 5.60
N GLY A 204 -1.65 15.06 5.59
CA GLY A 204 -1.53 15.85 6.81
C GLY A 204 -2.78 15.71 7.68
N ALA A 205 -2.63 15.85 8.99
CA ALA A 205 -3.74 15.59 9.91
C ALA A 205 -5.00 16.41 9.57
N ARG A 206 -4.84 17.69 9.24
CA ARG A 206 -5.96 18.55 8.84
C ARG A 206 -6.50 18.20 7.45
N THR A 207 -5.62 17.86 6.51
CA THR A 207 -6.03 17.40 5.18
C THR A 207 -6.91 16.16 5.27
N MET A 208 -6.52 15.17 6.07
CA MET A 208 -7.30 13.95 6.29
C MET A 208 -8.66 14.27 6.95
N ALA A 209 -8.67 15.08 8.01
CA ALA A 209 -9.91 15.42 8.71
C ALA A 209 -10.90 16.14 7.78
N GLU A 210 -10.46 17.18 7.05
CA GLU A 210 -11.30 17.91 6.10
C GLU A 210 -11.76 17.04 4.92
N ALA A 211 -10.92 16.07 4.48
CA ALA A 211 -11.29 15.16 3.41
C ALA A 211 -12.35 14.14 3.85
N VAL A 212 -12.24 13.61 5.08
CA VAL A 212 -13.27 12.71 5.65
C VAL A 212 -14.61 13.46 5.79
N ASP A 213 -14.60 14.70 6.29
CA ASP A 213 -15.81 15.49 6.43
C ASP A 213 -16.49 15.73 5.07
N LEU A 214 -15.70 16.01 4.04
CA LEU A 214 -16.19 16.31 2.69
C LEU A 214 -16.71 15.06 1.96
N ALA A 215 -16.07 13.91 2.16
CA ALA A 215 -16.37 12.67 1.46
C ALA A 215 -17.81 12.20 1.70
N LYS A 216 -18.50 11.82 0.63
CA LYS A 216 -19.89 11.30 0.64
C LYS A 216 -19.93 9.78 0.55
N ARG A 217 -18.81 9.14 0.21
CA ARG A 217 -18.67 7.70 0.01
C ARG A 217 -17.63 7.14 0.97
N PRO A 218 -17.63 5.83 1.25
CA PRO A 218 -16.55 5.19 1.98
C PRO A 218 -15.20 5.45 1.32
N LEU A 219 -14.19 5.65 2.16
CA LEU A 219 -12.82 5.95 1.77
C LEU A 219 -11.85 5.08 2.58
N VAL A 220 -10.56 5.13 2.27
CA VAL A 220 -9.56 4.38 3.00
C VAL A 220 -8.39 5.24 3.46
N ILE A 221 -7.71 4.77 4.50
CA ILE A 221 -6.31 5.05 4.72
C ILE A 221 -5.62 3.70 4.49
N SER A 222 -5.10 3.48 3.29
CA SER A 222 -4.67 2.15 2.86
C SER A 222 -3.50 1.60 3.68
N HIS A 223 -2.61 2.50 4.18
CA HIS A 223 -1.41 2.16 4.92
C HIS A 223 -1.00 3.28 5.89
N THR A 224 -1.09 2.99 7.18
CA THR A 224 -0.74 3.90 8.29
C THR A 224 -0.54 3.09 9.57
N ALA A 225 -0.41 3.78 10.72
CA ALA A 225 -0.52 3.20 12.05
C ALA A 225 -1.18 4.18 13.03
N ALA A 226 -1.34 3.81 14.29
CA ALA A 226 -1.97 4.64 15.30
C ALA A 226 -0.98 5.67 15.89
N ARG A 227 -1.25 6.97 15.72
CA ARG A 227 -0.41 8.04 16.27
C ARG A 227 -0.40 8.08 17.79
N ASN A 228 -1.50 7.66 18.41
CA ASN A 228 -1.59 7.56 19.87
C ASN A 228 -0.73 6.43 20.48
N ARG A 229 -0.24 5.50 19.63
CA ARG A 229 0.75 4.49 20.05
C ARG A 229 2.18 4.99 19.91
N PHE A 230 2.46 5.68 18.81
CA PHE A 230 3.73 6.33 18.55
C PHE A 230 3.49 7.61 17.74
N ASP A 231 3.88 8.75 18.32
CA ASP A 231 3.71 10.06 17.68
C ASP A 231 4.71 10.21 16.52
N HIS A 232 4.22 9.86 15.34
CA HIS A 232 4.95 9.94 14.08
C HIS A 232 4.07 10.59 13.00
N PRO A 233 4.60 11.47 12.13
CA PRO A 233 3.77 12.19 11.15
C PRO A 233 3.06 11.27 10.14
N ARG A 234 3.61 10.07 9.89
CA ARG A 234 2.99 9.07 9.02
C ARG A 234 1.84 8.30 9.71
N ASN A 235 1.72 8.40 11.03
CA ASN A 235 0.69 7.75 11.81
C ASN A 235 -0.55 8.63 11.94
N THR A 236 -1.73 8.01 12.02
CA THR A 236 -3.03 8.68 12.01
C THR A 236 -3.58 8.84 13.42
N HIS A 237 -4.15 10.00 13.72
CA HIS A 237 -4.83 10.29 14.99
C HIS A 237 -6.11 9.47 15.15
N ASP A 238 -6.43 9.05 16.38
CA ASP A 238 -7.64 8.28 16.71
C ASP A 238 -8.93 8.95 16.25
N ALA A 239 -9.01 10.27 16.31
CA ALA A 239 -10.17 11.02 15.81
C ALA A 239 -10.41 10.77 14.32
N THR A 240 -9.34 10.79 13.51
CA THR A 240 -9.42 10.53 12.07
C THR A 240 -9.71 9.05 11.80
N ILE A 241 -9.08 8.11 12.56
CA ILE A 241 -9.37 6.67 12.46
C ILE A 241 -10.86 6.41 12.69
N ARG A 242 -11.44 7.01 13.74
CA ARG A 242 -12.88 6.89 14.04
C ARG A 242 -13.74 7.49 12.95
N ALA A 243 -13.40 8.70 12.48
CA ALA A 243 -14.16 9.38 11.43
C ALA A 243 -14.17 8.58 10.10
N VAL A 244 -13.06 7.92 9.74
CA VAL A 244 -12.98 7.00 8.59
C VAL A 244 -13.91 5.80 8.81
N ALA A 245 -13.93 5.21 10.00
CA ALA A 245 -14.82 4.11 10.33
C ALA A 245 -16.30 4.53 10.26
N ASP A 246 -16.66 5.70 10.81
CA ASP A 246 -18.03 6.24 10.77
C ASP A 246 -18.53 6.48 9.34
N LYS A 247 -17.62 6.72 8.38
CA LYS A 247 -17.91 6.78 6.94
C LYS A 247 -18.00 5.39 6.25
N GLY A 248 -17.89 4.31 7.00
CA GLY A 248 -17.84 2.96 6.44
C GLY A 248 -16.50 2.57 5.83
N GLY A 249 -15.46 3.37 6.03
CA GLY A 249 -14.14 3.19 5.48
C GLY A 249 -13.30 2.10 6.14
N VAL A 250 -12.02 1.99 5.73
CA VAL A 250 -11.03 1.04 6.29
C VAL A 250 -9.70 1.73 6.51
N VAL A 251 -9.06 1.40 7.64
CA VAL A 251 -7.70 1.84 7.98
C VAL A 251 -6.77 0.63 7.94
N GLY A 252 -5.85 0.62 6.97
CA GLY A 252 -4.80 -0.40 6.82
C GLY A 252 -3.60 -0.12 7.70
N VAL A 253 -3.14 -1.11 8.45
CA VAL A 253 -1.93 -0.99 9.27
C VAL A 253 -0.73 -1.48 8.48
N TYR A 254 0.33 -0.66 8.46
CA TYR A 254 1.55 -0.96 7.72
C TYR A 254 2.62 -1.68 8.56
N PHE A 255 3.63 -2.26 7.87
CA PHE A 255 4.74 -2.98 8.52
C PHE A 255 6.03 -2.16 8.54
N MET A 256 5.89 -0.84 8.50
CA MET A 256 6.98 0.11 8.32
C MET A 256 7.71 0.44 9.63
N PRO A 257 8.92 1.05 9.55
CA PRO A 257 9.71 1.46 10.72
C PRO A 257 9.02 2.45 11.66
N PHE A 258 7.97 3.10 11.20
CA PHE A 258 7.27 4.19 11.88
C PHE A 258 6.34 3.75 13.03
N LEU A 259 6.52 2.51 13.51
CA LEU A 259 5.76 1.96 14.64
C LEU A 259 6.41 2.27 16.00
N VAL A 260 7.71 2.53 16.00
CA VAL A 260 8.52 2.74 17.22
C VAL A 260 9.63 3.76 16.99
N ALA A 261 10.15 4.31 18.11
CA ALA A 261 11.11 5.41 18.09
C ALA A 261 12.49 5.04 17.48
N ASP A 262 12.94 3.82 17.67
CA ASP A 262 14.22 3.33 17.14
C ASP A 262 14.15 2.83 15.70
N SER A 263 12.98 2.94 15.05
CA SER A 263 12.72 2.50 13.68
C SER A 263 12.99 1.01 13.42
N LYS A 264 12.93 0.17 14.47
CA LYS A 264 13.17 -1.29 14.43
C LYS A 264 12.01 -2.08 15.04
N PRO A 265 10.78 -1.94 14.49
CA PRO A 265 9.61 -2.57 15.08
C PRO A 265 9.70 -4.09 15.09
N ARG A 266 9.17 -4.66 16.16
CA ARG A 266 8.96 -6.10 16.34
C ARG A 266 7.50 -6.47 16.11
N GLY A 267 7.23 -7.74 16.05
CA GLY A 267 5.86 -8.25 15.88
C GLY A 267 4.90 -7.78 16.97
N ALA A 268 5.36 -7.65 18.20
CA ALA A 268 4.57 -7.14 19.31
C ALA A 268 4.15 -5.67 19.09
N ASP A 269 5.02 -4.84 18.51
CA ASP A 269 4.73 -3.44 18.21
C ASP A 269 3.65 -3.33 17.14
N LEU A 270 3.80 -4.10 16.05
CA LEU A 270 2.81 -4.17 14.99
C LEU A 270 1.44 -4.62 15.51
N ILE A 271 1.41 -5.70 16.31
CA ILE A 271 0.18 -6.21 16.92
C ILE A 271 -0.46 -5.13 17.81
N ALA A 272 0.33 -4.40 18.59
CA ALA A 272 -0.18 -3.33 19.46
C ALA A 272 -0.84 -2.19 18.64
N HIS A 273 -0.28 -1.83 17.47
CA HIS A 273 -0.92 -0.87 16.56
C HIS A 273 -2.20 -1.44 15.95
N ILE A 274 -2.21 -2.70 15.51
CA ILE A 274 -3.39 -3.37 14.96
C ILE A 274 -4.53 -3.41 16.00
N GLU A 275 -4.24 -3.85 17.22
CA GLU A 275 -5.24 -3.90 18.30
C GLU A 275 -5.76 -2.51 18.65
N HIS A 276 -4.89 -1.48 18.69
CA HIS A 276 -5.30 -0.11 18.93
C HIS A 276 -6.26 0.40 17.84
N VAL A 277 -5.89 0.24 16.57
CA VAL A 277 -6.75 0.65 15.44
C VAL A 277 -8.08 -0.09 15.49
N ALA A 278 -8.07 -1.40 15.75
CA ALA A 278 -9.30 -2.20 15.87
C ALA A 278 -10.19 -1.75 17.05
N ASN A 279 -9.58 -1.31 18.16
CA ASN A 279 -10.33 -0.80 19.31
C ASN A 279 -10.96 0.58 19.05
N VAL A 280 -10.30 1.42 18.23
CA VAL A 280 -10.78 2.76 17.88
C VAL A 280 -11.83 2.72 16.75
N ALA A 281 -11.56 1.95 15.70
CA ALA A 281 -12.37 1.89 14.48
C ALA A 281 -13.47 0.82 14.53
N GLY A 282 -13.30 -0.21 15.37
CA GLY A 282 -14.09 -1.44 15.30
C GLY A 282 -13.52 -2.45 14.30
N GLU A 283 -13.88 -3.71 14.47
CA GLU A 283 -13.33 -4.84 13.69
C GLU A 283 -13.70 -4.82 12.20
N ASP A 284 -14.75 -4.07 11.80
CA ASP A 284 -15.23 -3.96 10.42
C ASP A 284 -14.49 -2.87 9.61
N HIS A 285 -13.58 -2.12 10.25
CA HIS A 285 -12.94 -0.94 9.67
C HIS A 285 -11.41 -0.97 9.71
N ILE A 286 -10.83 -2.14 9.96
CA ILE A 286 -9.37 -2.32 9.96
C ILE A 286 -8.95 -3.26 8.82
N GLY A 287 -7.74 -3.03 8.27
CA GLY A 287 -7.11 -3.86 7.26
C GLY A 287 -5.60 -3.91 7.41
N ILE A 288 -4.94 -4.57 6.46
CA ILE A 288 -3.49 -4.61 6.33
C ILE A 288 -3.09 -3.91 5.03
N GLY A 289 -2.14 -2.99 5.10
CA GLY A 289 -1.48 -2.41 3.93
C GLY A 289 -0.01 -2.33 4.22
N THR A 290 0.74 -3.40 3.90
CA THR A 290 2.08 -3.63 4.43
C THR A 290 3.08 -2.54 4.08
N ASP A 291 2.88 -1.86 2.95
CA ASP A 291 3.83 -0.93 2.33
C ASP A 291 5.17 -1.62 2.02
N ASN A 292 5.10 -2.93 1.76
CA ASN A 292 6.23 -3.80 1.40
C ASN A 292 5.91 -4.56 0.10
N GLY A 293 6.95 -5.12 -0.54
CA GLY A 293 6.76 -6.07 -1.64
C GLY A 293 6.10 -7.38 -1.17
N LEU A 294 5.59 -8.17 -2.12
CA LEU A 294 4.97 -9.46 -1.82
C LEU A 294 5.98 -10.43 -1.18
N MET A 295 7.25 -10.35 -1.56
CA MET A 295 8.32 -11.20 -1.05
C MET A 295 9.03 -10.58 0.16
N PRO A 296 9.67 -11.40 1.02
CA PRO A 296 10.54 -10.90 2.07
C PRO A 296 11.76 -10.16 1.50
N ILE A 297 12.20 -9.13 2.21
CA ILE A 297 13.45 -8.45 1.92
C ILE A 297 14.61 -9.37 2.32
N LEU A 298 15.42 -9.77 1.36
CA LEU A 298 16.65 -10.51 1.64
C LEU A 298 17.74 -9.54 2.12
N ILE A 299 18.29 -9.80 3.31
CA ILE A 299 19.37 -8.97 3.85
C ILE A 299 20.71 -9.55 3.41
N ASN A 300 21.33 -8.91 2.42
CA ASN A 300 22.66 -9.21 1.92
C ASN A 300 23.38 -7.91 1.48
N GLU A 301 24.64 -7.99 1.09
CA GLU A 301 25.43 -6.80 0.70
C GLU A 301 24.78 -6.00 -0.42
N GLN A 302 24.18 -6.67 -1.41
CA GLN A 302 23.52 -6.02 -2.53
C GLN A 302 22.27 -5.26 -2.07
N THR A 303 21.38 -5.91 -1.30
CA THR A 303 20.16 -5.25 -0.82
C THR A 303 20.45 -4.16 0.20
N ILE A 304 21.52 -4.28 1.00
CA ILE A 304 22.00 -3.21 1.88
C ILE A 304 22.43 -1.99 1.05
N LYS A 305 23.23 -2.21 0.01
CA LYS A 305 23.66 -1.13 -0.89
C LYS A 305 22.46 -0.45 -1.55
N GLN A 306 21.54 -1.23 -2.08
CA GLN A 306 20.34 -0.73 -2.74
C GLN A 306 19.45 0.06 -1.78
N ASN A 307 19.23 -0.43 -0.55
CA ASN A 307 18.48 0.29 0.47
C ASN A 307 19.13 1.63 0.81
N ARG A 308 20.45 1.69 0.90
CA ARG A 308 21.18 2.94 1.14
C ARG A 308 21.01 3.93 -0.02
N GLU A 309 21.11 3.47 -1.26
CA GLU A 309 20.91 4.30 -2.45
C GLU A 309 19.47 4.83 -2.49
N TRP A 310 18.48 3.98 -2.28
CA TRP A 310 17.07 4.35 -2.20
C TRP A 310 16.80 5.38 -1.10
N ALA A 311 17.29 5.15 0.12
CA ALA A 311 17.08 6.07 1.23
C ALA A 311 17.77 7.42 0.97
N ALA A 312 18.99 7.41 0.41
CA ALA A 312 19.73 8.63 0.05
C ALA A 312 18.96 9.50 -0.97
N GLU A 313 18.39 8.88 -2.01
CA GLU A 313 17.59 9.62 -3.01
C GLU A 313 16.30 10.19 -2.42
N ARG A 314 15.61 9.46 -1.54
CA ARG A 314 14.41 9.95 -0.85
C ARG A 314 14.72 11.13 0.08
N ILE A 315 15.84 11.05 0.82
CA ILE A 315 16.32 12.16 1.66
C ILE A 315 16.64 13.37 0.79
N LYS A 316 17.37 13.18 -0.30
CA LYS A 316 17.73 14.22 -1.25
C LYS A 316 16.51 14.85 -1.94
N ALA A 317 15.48 14.06 -2.22
CA ALA A 317 14.22 14.54 -2.77
C ALA A 317 13.33 15.25 -1.73
N GLY A 318 13.68 15.20 -0.45
CA GLY A 318 12.90 15.79 0.64
C GLY A 318 11.56 15.09 0.89
N ILE A 319 11.44 13.80 0.50
CA ILE A 319 10.23 12.99 0.68
C ILE A 319 10.40 11.88 1.72
N ALA A 320 11.59 11.71 2.28
CA ALA A 320 11.84 10.73 3.33
C ALA A 320 11.15 11.15 4.63
N ALA A 321 10.46 10.21 5.27
CA ALA A 321 9.86 10.44 6.59
C ALA A 321 10.91 10.30 7.70
N PRO A 322 10.73 10.92 8.87
CA PRO A 322 11.56 10.64 10.03
C PRO A 322 11.64 9.11 10.28
N GLY A 323 12.83 8.62 10.61
CA GLY A 323 13.05 7.18 10.79
C GLY A 323 13.36 6.40 9.50
N GLU A 324 13.18 6.96 8.31
CA GLU A 324 13.82 6.46 7.09
C GLU A 324 15.31 6.83 7.14
N GLY A 325 16.19 5.83 6.96
CA GLY A 325 17.63 6.06 7.00
C GLY A 325 18.40 5.02 6.20
N LEU A 326 19.69 5.30 5.94
CA LEU A 326 20.53 4.46 5.05
C LEU A 326 20.61 3.00 5.52
N ASP A 327 20.54 2.77 6.83
CA ASP A 327 20.67 1.45 7.46
C ASP A 327 19.35 0.96 8.08
N VAL A 328 18.22 1.58 7.72
CA VAL A 328 16.88 1.18 8.15
C VAL A 328 16.16 0.52 6.97
N PHE A 329 15.78 -0.74 7.12
CA PHE A 329 14.95 -1.42 6.15
C PHE A 329 13.46 -1.13 6.42
N PRO A 330 12.65 -0.89 5.39
CA PRO A 330 11.24 -0.58 5.53
C PRO A 330 10.42 -1.84 5.85
N MET A 331 10.58 -2.42 7.05
CA MET A 331 9.91 -3.66 7.45
C MET A 331 9.72 -3.77 8.96
N THR A 332 8.77 -4.63 9.36
CA THR A 332 8.70 -5.23 10.70
C THR A 332 9.44 -6.57 10.66
N ALA A 333 10.58 -6.66 11.34
CA ALA A 333 11.53 -7.76 11.18
C ALA A 333 10.91 -9.16 11.39
N ASP A 334 10.05 -9.32 12.40
CA ASP A 334 9.45 -10.62 12.74
C ASP A 334 8.46 -11.12 11.67
N TYR A 335 7.95 -10.24 10.82
CA TYR A 335 7.05 -10.55 9.71
C TYR A 335 7.70 -10.36 8.33
N ASN A 336 9.02 -10.22 8.25
CA ASN A 336 9.74 -10.26 6.99
C ASN A 336 9.91 -11.70 6.48
N SER A 337 8.79 -12.34 6.15
CA SER A 337 8.72 -13.75 5.75
C SER A 337 7.59 -13.99 4.75
N ILE A 338 7.67 -15.09 4.00
CA ILE A 338 6.61 -15.50 3.05
C ILE A 338 5.29 -15.75 3.78
N ASP A 339 5.34 -16.28 4.98
CA ASP A 339 4.19 -16.64 5.80
C ASP A 339 3.62 -15.47 6.64
N ARG A 340 4.06 -14.24 6.39
CA ARG A 340 3.78 -13.04 7.20
C ARG A 340 2.30 -12.86 7.58
N TYR A 341 1.39 -13.06 6.64
CA TYR A 341 -0.04 -12.82 6.89
C TYR A 341 -0.66 -13.87 7.82
N TRP A 342 -0.47 -15.15 7.53
CA TRP A 342 -1.05 -16.18 8.40
C TRP A 342 -0.28 -16.37 9.71
N ARG A 343 1.03 -16.05 9.74
CA ARG A 343 1.81 -15.96 10.99
C ARG A 343 1.23 -14.88 11.89
N LEU A 344 1.04 -13.66 11.38
CA LEU A 344 0.36 -12.58 12.10
C LEU A 344 -1.03 -13.01 12.57
N GLY A 345 -1.80 -13.68 11.70
CA GLY A 345 -3.12 -14.20 12.06
C GLY A 345 -3.07 -15.21 13.21
N ASN A 346 -2.10 -16.13 13.20
CA ASN A 346 -1.90 -17.06 14.30
C ASN A 346 -1.51 -16.36 15.60
N ASP A 347 -0.69 -15.31 15.54
CA ASP A 347 -0.31 -14.55 16.73
C ASP A 347 -1.48 -13.74 17.29
N LEU A 348 -2.33 -13.17 16.43
CA LEU A 348 -3.58 -12.53 16.84
C LEU A 348 -4.60 -13.55 17.40
N ALA A 349 -4.70 -14.76 16.83
CA ALA A 349 -5.55 -15.82 17.35
C ALA A 349 -5.17 -16.23 18.77
N LYS A 350 -3.87 -16.34 19.09
CA LYS A 350 -3.37 -16.57 20.47
C LYS A 350 -3.79 -15.45 21.42
N ARG A 351 -4.13 -14.27 20.92
CA ARG A 351 -4.62 -13.11 21.66
C ARG A 351 -6.15 -13.00 21.69
N GLY A 352 -6.84 -14.04 21.23
CA GLY A 352 -8.30 -14.14 21.29
C GLY A 352 -9.04 -13.62 20.05
N TRP A 353 -8.36 -13.37 18.93
CA TRP A 353 -9.04 -13.02 17.69
C TRP A 353 -9.69 -14.27 17.07
N SER A 354 -11.00 -14.19 16.81
CA SER A 354 -11.73 -15.25 16.10
C SER A 354 -11.34 -15.33 14.63
N GLU A 355 -11.55 -16.50 13.98
CA GLU A 355 -11.33 -16.65 12.54
C GLU A 355 -12.11 -15.60 11.73
N ALA A 356 -13.37 -15.32 12.09
CA ALA A 356 -14.20 -14.32 11.43
C ALA A 356 -13.57 -12.90 11.52
N ARG A 357 -13.02 -12.55 12.68
CA ARG A 357 -12.32 -11.27 12.86
C ARG A 357 -11.03 -11.21 12.04
N LEU A 358 -10.29 -12.32 11.95
CA LEU A 358 -9.10 -12.42 11.11
C LEU A 358 -9.45 -12.31 9.61
N GLU A 359 -10.50 -12.96 9.14
CA GLU A 359 -10.97 -12.86 7.75
C GLU A 359 -11.35 -11.42 7.39
N LYS A 360 -11.97 -10.66 8.31
CA LYS A 360 -12.25 -9.23 8.15
C LYS A 360 -10.94 -8.43 7.99
N LEU A 361 -9.99 -8.59 8.92
CA LEU A 361 -8.70 -7.90 8.93
C LEU A 361 -7.90 -8.11 7.65
N PHE A 362 -7.77 -9.37 7.23
CA PHE A 362 -6.90 -9.71 6.11
C PHE A 362 -7.48 -9.38 4.73
N GLY A 363 -8.77 -9.04 4.61
CA GLY A 363 -9.27 -8.59 3.32
C GLY A 363 -10.78 -8.40 3.22
N GLY A 364 -11.59 -8.99 4.10
CA GLY A 364 -13.04 -8.85 4.07
C GLY A 364 -13.49 -7.40 4.11
N ASN A 365 -12.85 -6.58 4.96
CA ASN A 365 -13.15 -5.16 5.10
C ASN A 365 -12.79 -4.36 3.85
N PHE A 366 -11.61 -4.56 3.28
CA PHE A 366 -11.24 -3.93 2.00
C PHE A 366 -12.16 -4.36 0.87
N LEU A 367 -12.50 -5.65 0.77
CA LEU A 367 -13.40 -6.15 -0.26
C LEU A 367 -14.79 -5.49 -0.17
N ARG A 368 -15.31 -5.26 1.04
CA ARG A 368 -16.55 -4.52 1.27
C ARG A 368 -16.45 -3.10 0.75
N VAL A 369 -15.43 -2.35 1.17
CA VAL A 369 -15.24 -0.95 0.73
C VAL A 369 -15.07 -0.86 -0.79
N TYR A 370 -14.35 -1.79 -1.41
CA TYR A 370 -14.17 -1.82 -2.86
C TYR A 370 -15.50 -2.03 -3.60
N ARG A 371 -16.38 -2.92 -3.10
CA ARG A 371 -17.74 -3.08 -3.66
C ARG A 371 -18.54 -1.78 -3.60
N GLU A 372 -18.52 -1.12 -2.46
CA GLU A 372 -19.26 0.12 -2.24
C GLU A 372 -18.70 1.29 -3.05
N ALA A 373 -17.36 1.40 -3.14
CA ALA A 373 -16.70 2.49 -3.83
C ALA A 373 -16.76 2.35 -5.36
N TRP A 374 -16.55 1.17 -5.90
CA TRP A 374 -16.46 0.99 -7.36
C TRP A 374 -17.79 0.68 -8.02
N GLY A 375 -18.80 0.27 -7.26
CA GLY A 375 -20.14 -0.02 -7.75
C GLY A 375 -20.16 -1.32 -8.55
N GLY A 376 -20.16 -2.47 -7.87
CA GLY A 376 -20.26 -3.80 -8.51
C GLY A 376 -20.84 -4.80 -7.55
#